data_10478d61a67264b843d56fb80dfcd6c8
#
_entry.id   10478d61a67264b843d56fb80dfcd6c8
#
_cell.length_a   1.000
_cell.length_b   1.000
_cell.length_c   1.000
_cell.angle_alpha   90.00
_cell.angle_beta   90.00
_cell.angle_gamma   90.00
#
_symmetry.space_group_name_H-M   'P 1'
#
loop_
_entity.id
_entity.type
_entity.pdbx_description
1 polymer ?
#
loop_
_entity_poly.entity_id
_entity_poly.type
_entity_poly.pdbx_seq_one_letter_code
_entity_poly.pdbx_strand_id
1 'polypeptide(L)'
;MINGETVFSKEAVQQFLRSLFFERLEKERANFFRILLLVLAAAVFSNFAEVFENSQIGEVSFYMVYLLLFTILMNSYQQLGVSLGKQLEWMTQFMKGLAPAYFVAVSAASGAVTASVFYQGVLLLVWLVEWLLLTLILPGANLYVLLCMVNHLSKEDMLSKMAELLETMINWSLKTMLGAVLGLVAPAMDAIKRTALGRTAGAIPAVGNAVNAVTELILAGALLVKNCLGAMAVVVLLLAGAGPVIHYGLLSLSFRFLGAVAQPVSDKRIVGCLGTMGEGCALLLRIMLTAEILCVLTFIVLMASVGG
;
A
#
# COMPACT_ATOMS: atom_id res chain seq x y z
N MET A 1 -2.98 -41.42 7.03
CA MET A 1 -2.15 -40.92 5.94
C MET A 1 -2.66 -39.54 5.60
N ILE A 2 -2.06 -38.50 6.17
CA ILE A 2 -2.41 -37.10 5.88
C ILE A 2 -1.53 -36.72 4.70
N ASN A 3 -2.13 -36.60 3.52
CA ASN A 3 -1.44 -36.06 2.36
C ASN A 3 -0.99 -34.64 2.69
N GLY A 4 0.31 -34.43 2.77
CA GLY A 4 0.94 -33.12 2.94
C GLY A 4 0.84 -32.29 1.65
N GLU A 5 -0.38 -31.94 1.27
CA GLU A 5 -0.57 -30.87 0.29
C GLU A 5 -0.13 -29.58 0.96
N THR A 6 0.95 -29.04 0.45
CA THR A 6 1.47 -27.75 0.89
C THR A 6 0.38 -26.70 0.74
N VAL A 7 -0.03 -26.10 1.85
CA VAL A 7 -1.07 -25.04 1.93
C VAL A 7 -0.76 -23.87 0.99
N PHE A 8 0.46 -23.80 0.47
CA PHE A 8 0.96 -22.86 -0.51
C PHE A 8 1.30 -23.53 -1.85
N SER A 9 0.38 -24.34 -2.40
CA SER A 9 0.58 -24.78 -3.77
C SER A 9 0.43 -23.59 -4.72
N LYS A 10 1.19 -23.58 -5.82
CA LYS A 10 1.12 -22.53 -6.84
C LYS A 10 -0.32 -22.34 -7.36
N GLU A 11 -1.07 -23.44 -7.46
CA GLU A 11 -2.46 -23.46 -7.86
C GLU A 11 -3.38 -22.77 -6.84
N ALA A 12 -3.18 -23.00 -5.53
CA ALA A 12 -3.96 -22.38 -4.47
C ALA A 12 -3.76 -20.85 -4.44
N VAL A 13 -2.52 -20.37 -4.58
CA VAL A 13 -2.21 -18.94 -4.66
C VAL A 13 -2.83 -18.33 -5.93
N GLN A 14 -2.73 -18.98 -7.07
CA GLN A 14 -3.31 -18.51 -8.32
C GLN A 14 -4.84 -18.46 -8.25
N GLN A 15 -5.47 -19.44 -7.66
CA GLN A 15 -6.92 -19.50 -7.47
C GLN A 15 -7.38 -18.40 -6.48
N PHE A 16 -6.65 -18.18 -5.41
CA PHE A 16 -6.90 -17.09 -4.46
C PHE A 16 -6.81 -15.71 -5.12
N LEU A 17 -5.74 -15.44 -5.86
CA LEU A 17 -5.58 -14.16 -6.59
C LEU A 17 -6.69 -13.98 -7.64
N ARG A 18 -7.04 -15.03 -8.34
CA ARG A 18 -8.13 -15.00 -9.32
C ARG A 18 -9.49 -14.73 -8.67
N SER A 19 -9.80 -15.36 -7.54
CA SER A 19 -11.06 -15.12 -6.82
C SER A 19 -11.14 -13.68 -6.30
N LEU A 20 -10.05 -13.14 -5.73
CA LEU A 20 -9.98 -11.75 -5.32
C LEU A 20 -10.21 -10.77 -6.48
N PHE A 21 -9.60 -11.04 -7.63
CA PHE A 21 -9.74 -10.21 -8.83
C PHE A 21 -11.20 -10.15 -9.30
N PHE A 22 -11.84 -11.31 -9.50
CA PHE A 22 -13.22 -11.37 -10.00
C PHE A 22 -14.23 -10.85 -8.98
N GLU A 23 -14.07 -11.13 -7.69
CA GLU A 23 -14.94 -10.61 -6.63
C GLU A 23 -14.90 -9.08 -6.58
N ARG A 24 -13.72 -8.48 -6.73
CA ARG A 24 -13.57 -7.03 -6.78
C ARG A 24 -14.17 -6.40 -8.03
N LEU A 25 -13.96 -7.01 -9.19
CA LEU A 25 -14.60 -6.56 -10.44
C LEU A 25 -16.13 -6.58 -10.34
N GLU A 26 -16.69 -7.61 -9.75
CA GLU A 26 -18.15 -7.74 -9.61
C GLU A 26 -18.72 -6.67 -8.64
N LYS A 27 -18.05 -6.41 -7.54
CA LYS A 27 -18.43 -5.35 -6.58
C LYS A 27 -18.40 -3.95 -7.21
N GLU A 28 -17.40 -3.66 -8.01
CA GLU A 28 -17.23 -2.34 -8.62
C GLU A 28 -18.06 -2.15 -9.90
N ARG A 29 -18.56 -3.21 -10.52
CA ARG A 29 -19.33 -3.17 -11.78
C ARG A 29 -20.50 -2.19 -11.72
N ALA A 30 -21.26 -2.16 -10.63
CA ALA A 30 -22.40 -1.27 -10.47
C ALA A 30 -21.98 0.20 -10.40
N ASN A 31 -20.88 0.51 -9.72
CA ASN A 31 -20.33 1.85 -9.61
C ASN A 31 -19.82 2.34 -10.97
N PHE A 32 -19.07 1.51 -11.69
CA PHE A 32 -18.60 1.85 -13.03
C PHE A 32 -19.74 2.08 -14.01
N PHE A 33 -20.78 1.25 -13.96
CA PHE A 33 -21.94 1.42 -14.82
C PHE A 33 -22.69 2.73 -14.53
N ARG A 34 -22.83 3.12 -13.26
CA ARG A 34 -23.43 4.42 -12.87
C ARG A 34 -22.60 5.59 -13.38
N ILE A 35 -21.26 5.53 -13.23
CA ILE A 35 -20.37 6.58 -13.72
C ILE A 35 -20.43 6.65 -15.25
N LEU A 36 -20.43 5.52 -15.94
CA LEU A 36 -20.56 5.47 -17.39
C LEU A 36 -21.87 6.10 -17.88
N LEU A 37 -23.00 5.77 -17.25
CA LEU A 37 -24.29 6.38 -17.56
C LEU A 37 -24.28 7.89 -17.36
N LEU A 38 -23.65 8.36 -16.29
CA LEU A 38 -23.54 9.77 -15.97
C LEU A 38 -22.66 10.52 -16.98
N VAL A 39 -21.57 9.89 -17.42
CA VAL A 39 -20.69 10.40 -18.48
C VAL A 39 -21.44 10.47 -19.83
N LEU A 40 -22.20 9.44 -20.16
CA LEU A 40 -23.02 9.44 -21.38
C LEU A 40 -24.12 10.51 -21.32
N ALA A 41 -24.78 10.67 -20.17
CA ALA A 41 -25.74 11.75 -19.96
C ALA A 41 -25.07 13.12 -20.14
N ALA A 42 -23.91 13.33 -19.54
CA ALA A 42 -23.13 14.55 -19.70
C ALA A 42 -22.74 14.81 -21.16
N ALA A 43 -22.35 13.78 -21.90
CA ALA A 43 -22.04 13.87 -23.33
C ALA A 43 -23.27 14.26 -24.16
N VAL A 44 -24.44 13.67 -23.87
CA VAL A 44 -25.71 14.05 -24.52
C VAL A 44 -26.03 15.50 -24.23
N PHE A 45 -25.99 15.95 -22.96
CA PHE A 45 -26.28 17.34 -22.61
C PHE A 45 -25.29 18.32 -23.24
N SER A 46 -24.01 18.00 -23.29
CA SER A 46 -22.98 18.82 -23.92
C SER A 46 -23.25 18.99 -25.42
N ASN A 47 -23.57 17.90 -26.13
CA ASN A 47 -23.82 17.93 -27.55
C ASN A 47 -25.19 18.62 -27.89
N PHE A 48 -26.20 18.43 -27.01
CA PHE A 48 -27.48 19.15 -27.17
C PHE A 48 -27.33 20.66 -26.94
N ALA A 49 -26.48 21.07 -26.02
CA ALA A 49 -26.23 22.48 -25.72
C ALA A 49 -25.62 23.24 -26.91
N GLU A 50 -24.85 22.59 -27.77
CA GLU A 50 -24.32 23.18 -29.02
C GLU A 50 -25.39 23.43 -30.06
N VAL A 51 -26.53 22.71 -30.01
CA VAL A 51 -27.64 22.85 -30.95
C VAL A 51 -28.53 24.04 -30.58
N PHE A 52 -28.57 24.47 -29.32
CA PHE A 52 -29.31 25.65 -28.91
C PHE A 52 -28.46 26.91 -29.11
N GLU A 53 -28.94 27.87 -29.89
CA GLU A 53 -28.28 29.17 -30.16
C GLU A 53 -27.99 30.02 -28.90
N ASN A 54 -28.46 29.60 -27.72
CA ASN A 54 -28.25 30.25 -26.42
C ASN A 54 -27.05 29.59 -25.68
N SER A 55 -25.85 30.11 -25.91
CA SER A 55 -24.59 29.63 -25.30
C SER A 55 -24.63 29.62 -23.77
N GLN A 56 -25.39 30.51 -23.12
CA GLN A 56 -25.50 30.60 -21.65
C GLN A 56 -26.19 29.39 -21.01
N ILE A 57 -27.26 28.88 -21.62
CA ILE A 57 -28.03 27.73 -21.12
C ILE A 57 -27.15 26.47 -21.22
N GLY A 58 -26.42 26.35 -22.31
CA GLY A 58 -25.48 25.24 -22.52
C GLY A 58 -24.35 25.21 -21.46
N GLU A 59 -23.73 26.36 -21.19
CA GLU A 59 -22.68 26.46 -20.17
C GLU A 59 -23.18 26.10 -18.76
N VAL A 60 -24.36 26.65 -18.37
CA VAL A 60 -24.93 26.36 -17.03
C VAL A 60 -25.28 24.89 -16.88
N SER A 61 -25.86 24.26 -17.91
CA SER A 61 -26.18 22.84 -17.90
C SER A 61 -24.94 21.98 -17.80
N PHE A 62 -23.88 22.34 -18.54
CA PHE A 62 -22.58 21.66 -18.44
C PHE A 62 -22.00 21.74 -17.03
N TYR A 63 -21.96 22.92 -16.40
CA TYR A 63 -21.44 23.08 -15.04
C TYR A 63 -22.26 22.29 -14.03
N MET A 64 -23.57 22.19 -14.15
CA MET A 64 -24.41 21.38 -13.26
C MET A 64 -24.04 19.89 -13.34
N VAL A 65 -23.93 19.36 -14.56
CA VAL A 65 -23.57 17.95 -14.76
C VAL A 65 -22.12 17.68 -14.32
N TYR A 66 -21.22 18.62 -14.60
CA TYR A 66 -19.83 18.53 -14.15
C TYR A 66 -19.72 18.50 -12.62
N LEU A 67 -20.42 19.40 -11.92
CA LEU A 67 -20.43 19.43 -10.44
C LEU A 67 -21.02 18.17 -9.84
N LEU A 68 -22.03 17.59 -10.46
CA LEU A 68 -22.59 16.31 -10.04
C LEU A 68 -21.56 15.18 -10.20
N LEU A 69 -20.92 15.10 -11.36
CA LEU A 69 -19.85 14.12 -11.62
C LEU A 69 -18.69 14.31 -10.64
N PHE A 70 -18.22 15.54 -10.47
CA PHE A 70 -17.17 15.90 -9.51
C PHE A 70 -17.51 15.42 -8.09
N THR A 71 -18.74 15.70 -7.63
CA THR A 71 -19.18 15.31 -6.27
C THR A 71 -19.18 13.81 -6.10
N ILE A 72 -19.66 13.04 -7.10
CA ILE A 72 -19.69 11.58 -7.05
C ILE A 72 -18.27 11.01 -7.05
N LEU A 73 -17.40 11.51 -7.95
CA LEU A 73 -16.03 11.04 -8.06
C LEU A 73 -15.23 11.37 -6.80
N MET A 74 -15.35 12.60 -6.29
CA MET A 74 -14.63 13.03 -5.09
C MET A 74 -15.07 12.27 -3.83
N ASN A 75 -16.39 12.05 -3.67
CA ASN A 75 -16.90 11.24 -2.58
C ASN A 75 -16.39 9.78 -2.68
N SER A 76 -16.41 9.21 -3.87
CA SER A 76 -15.85 7.87 -4.11
C SER A 76 -14.36 7.82 -3.76
N TYR A 77 -13.58 8.82 -4.16
CA TYR A 77 -12.15 8.88 -3.85
C TYR A 77 -11.86 9.02 -2.35
N GLN A 78 -12.63 9.84 -1.65
CA GLN A 78 -12.52 9.98 -0.19
C GLN A 78 -12.82 8.65 0.52
N GLN A 79 -13.83 7.89 0.07
CA GLN A 79 -14.12 6.57 0.63
C GLN A 79 -12.96 5.58 0.40
N LEU A 80 -12.31 5.63 -0.76
CA LEU A 80 -11.11 4.85 -1.05
C LEU A 80 -9.95 5.23 -0.12
N GLY A 81 -9.74 6.52 0.11
CA GLY A 81 -8.76 7.04 1.06
C GLY A 81 -9.00 6.55 2.49
N VAL A 82 -10.25 6.62 2.96
CA VAL A 82 -10.63 6.09 4.29
C VAL A 82 -10.40 4.57 4.37
N SER A 83 -10.73 3.83 3.32
CA SER A 83 -10.49 2.39 3.25
C SER A 83 -8.99 2.07 3.33
N LEU A 84 -8.17 2.84 2.61
CA LEU A 84 -6.70 2.72 2.68
C LEU A 84 -6.18 3.02 4.08
N GLY A 85 -6.65 4.10 4.72
CA GLY A 85 -6.28 4.46 6.09
C GLY A 85 -6.53 3.31 7.07
N LYS A 86 -7.71 2.69 7.03
CA LYS A 86 -8.04 1.52 7.86
C LYS A 86 -7.11 0.33 7.60
N GLN A 87 -6.72 0.10 6.34
CA GLN A 87 -5.80 -0.97 5.99
C GLN A 87 -4.40 -0.70 6.54
N LEU A 88 -3.92 0.53 6.44
CA LEU A 88 -2.63 0.95 7.00
C LEU A 88 -2.60 0.82 8.53
N GLU A 89 -3.67 1.26 9.20
CA GLU A 89 -3.84 1.09 10.65
C GLU A 89 -3.83 -0.39 11.06
N TRP A 90 -4.54 -1.25 10.30
CA TRP A 90 -4.53 -2.69 10.56
C TRP A 90 -3.13 -3.28 10.45
N MET A 91 -2.39 -2.94 9.40
CA MET A 91 -1.00 -3.41 9.21
C MET A 91 -0.11 -2.99 10.37
N THR A 92 -0.23 -1.76 10.82
CA THR A 92 0.54 -1.22 11.94
C THR A 92 0.17 -1.88 13.27
N GLN A 93 -1.12 -2.10 13.52
CA GLN A 93 -1.59 -2.82 14.71
C GLN A 93 -1.11 -4.27 14.71
N PHE A 94 -1.13 -4.93 13.55
CA PHE A 94 -0.59 -6.28 13.40
C PHE A 94 0.90 -6.33 13.76
N MET A 95 1.71 -5.37 13.27
CA MET A 95 3.12 -5.27 13.61
C MET A 95 3.34 -5.02 15.11
N LYS A 96 2.59 -4.08 15.70
CA LYS A 96 2.63 -3.78 17.14
C LYS A 96 2.22 -4.99 17.98
N GLY A 97 1.24 -5.78 17.53
CA GLY A 97 0.78 -7.00 18.21
C GLY A 97 1.80 -8.13 18.20
N LEU A 98 2.61 -8.24 17.14
CA LEU A 98 3.69 -9.24 17.06
C LEU A 98 4.96 -8.81 17.81
N ALA A 99 5.16 -7.54 18.06
CA ALA A 99 6.37 -6.99 18.67
C ALA A 99 6.70 -7.62 20.03
N PRO A 100 5.78 -7.88 20.98
CA PRO A 100 6.08 -8.54 22.26
C PRO A 100 6.59 -9.99 22.08
N ALA A 101 6.00 -10.76 21.16
CA ALA A 101 6.42 -12.13 20.88
C ALA A 101 7.86 -12.17 20.32
N TYR A 102 8.17 -11.21 19.46
CA TYR A 102 9.53 -10.99 18.97
C TYR A 102 10.50 -10.61 20.09
N PHE A 103 10.10 -9.70 20.98
CA PHE A 103 10.91 -9.29 22.12
C PHE A 103 11.31 -10.49 23.00
N VAL A 104 10.36 -11.37 23.30
CA VAL A 104 10.65 -12.59 24.11
C VAL A 104 11.63 -13.49 23.38
N ALA A 105 11.42 -13.78 22.09
CA ALA A 105 12.31 -14.63 21.31
C ALA A 105 13.72 -14.03 21.17
N VAL A 106 13.83 -12.71 20.96
CA VAL A 106 15.10 -11.99 20.85
C VAL A 106 15.82 -11.93 22.20
N SER A 107 15.13 -11.67 23.31
CA SER A 107 15.73 -11.59 24.64
C SER A 107 16.33 -12.93 25.08
N ALA A 108 15.70 -14.04 24.71
CA ALA A 108 16.25 -15.38 24.95
C ALA A 108 17.51 -15.68 24.12
N ALA A 109 17.64 -15.07 22.94
CA ALA A 109 18.75 -15.31 22.02
C ALA A 109 19.96 -14.38 22.23
N SER A 110 19.74 -13.09 22.57
CA SER A 110 20.80 -12.06 22.60
C SER A 110 20.87 -11.23 23.87
N GLY A 111 20.03 -11.57 24.87
CA GLY A 111 19.96 -10.87 26.15
C GLY A 111 18.93 -9.72 26.17
N ALA A 112 18.39 -9.47 27.35
CA ALA A 112 17.27 -8.54 27.56
C ALA A 112 17.58 -7.08 27.19
N VAL A 113 18.82 -6.61 27.41
CA VAL A 113 19.22 -5.22 27.13
C VAL A 113 19.22 -4.96 25.62
N THR A 114 19.88 -5.83 24.85
CA THR A 114 19.93 -5.72 23.37
C THR A 114 18.53 -5.81 22.78
N ALA A 115 17.72 -6.76 23.27
CA ALA A 115 16.33 -6.94 22.84
C ALA A 115 15.49 -5.70 23.12
N SER A 116 15.66 -5.04 24.27
CA SER A 116 14.91 -3.84 24.64
C SER A 116 15.18 -2.64 23.72
N VAL A 117 16.46 -2.35 23.45
CA VAL A 117 16.86 -1.26 22.54
C VAL A 117 16.30 -1.49 21.14
N PHE A 118 16.41 -2.73 20.68
CA PHE A 118 15.92 -3.12 19.36
C PHE A 118 14.40 -3.02 19.25
N TYR A 119 13.67 -3.52 20.24
CA TYR A 119 12.21 -3.43 20.33
C TYR A 119 11.71 -1.99 20.29
N GLN A 120 12.33 -1.08 21.07
CA GLN A 120 11.99 0.33 21.06
C GLN A 120 12.25 0.97 19.71
N GLY A 121 13.37 0.65 19.06
CA GLY A 121 13.70 1.14 17.71
C GLY A 121 12.67 0.74 16.66
N VAL A 122 12.23 -0.51 16.70
CA VAL A 122 11.18 -1.01 15.78
C VAL A 122 9.84 -0.35 16.03
N LEU A 123 9.40 -0.21 17.28
CA LEU A 123 8.15 0.48 17.61
C LEU A 123 8.17 1.94 17.16
N LEU A 124 9.31 2.63 17.34
CA LEU A 124 9.49 4.01 16.91
C LEU A 124 9.41 4.11 15.38
N LEU A 125 10.04 3.19 14.66
CA LEU A 125 10.01 3.13 13.20
C LEU A 125 8.58 2.88 12.68
N VAL A 126 7.87 1.92 13.25
CA VAL A 126 6.47 1.60 12.91
C VAL A 126 5.58 2.82 13.16
N TRP A 127 5.75 3.48 14.33
CA TRP A 127 5.00 4.68 14.67
C TRP A 127 5.29 5.84 13.69
N LEU A 128 6.56 6.05 13.34
CA LEU A 128 6.95 7.12 12.41
C LEU A 128 6.35 6.90 11.01
N VAL A 129 6.43 5.66 10.51
CA VAL A 129 5.86 5.28 9.21
C VAL A 129 4.34 5.48 9.21
N GLU A 130 3.64 4.99 10.24
CA GLU A 130 2.20 5.17 10.40
C GLU A 130 1.80 6.64 10.41
N TRP A 131 2.47 7.43 11.26
CA TRP A 131 2.21 8.87 11.39
C TRP A 131 2.37 9.59 10.05
N LEU A 132 3.45 9.31 9.32
CA LEU A 132 3.77 9.98 8.06
C LEU A 132 2.78 9.59 6.96
N LEU A 133 2.41 8.31 6.87
CA LEU A 133 1.45 7.82 5.88
C LEU A 133 0.05 8.36 6.14
N LEU A 134 -0.44 8.32 7.38
CA LEU A 134 -1.81 8.70 7.71
C LEU A 134 -2.01 10.20 7.84
N THR A 135 -1.01 10.92 8.39
CA THR A 135 -1.17 12.36 8.72
C THR A 135 -0.71 13.28 7.58
N LEU A 136 0.25 12.84 6.77
CA LEU A 136 0.82 13.69 5.72
C LEU A 136 0.47 13.19 4.32
N ILE A 137 0.79 11.94 4.03
CA ILE A 137 0.75 11.42 2.65
C ILE A 137 -0.70 11.19 2.19
N LEU A 138 -1.54 10.58 3.00
CA LEU A 138 -2.93 10.28 2.64
C LEU A 138 -3.79 11.53 2.50
N PRO A 139 -3.77 12.53 3.41
CA PRO A 139 -4.43 13.82 3.20
C PRO A 139 -3.86 14.59 2.02
N GLY A 140 -2.54 14.53 1.80
CA GLY A 140 -1.88 15.14 0.64
C GLY A 140 -2.39 14.55 -0.68
N ALA A 141 -2.59 13.22 -0.75
CA ALA A 141 -3.16 12.56 -1.93
C ALA A 141 -4.61 12.99 -2.19
N ASN A 142 -5.42 13.16 -1.14
CA ASN A 142 -6.78 13.68 -1.27
C ASN A 142 -6.78 15.12 -1.80
N LEU A 143 -5.88 15.96 -1.29
CA LEU A 143 -5.74 17.35 -1.74
C LEU A 143 -5.24 17.42 -3.20
N TYR A 144 -4.29 16.57 -3.59
CA TYR A 144 -3.80 16.46 -4.96
C TYR A 144 -4.95 16.20 -5.95
N VAL A 145 -5.75 15.16 -5.69
CA VAL A 145 -6.88 14.81 -6.57
C VAL A 145 -7.93 15.92 -6.61
N LEU A 146 -8.22 16.55 -5.46
CA LEU A 146 -9.11 17.69 -5.38
C LEU A 146 -8.63 18.86 -6.26
N LEU A 147 -7.35 19.25 -6.16
CA LEU A 147 -6.77 20.33 -6.94
C LEU A 147 -6.80 20.01 -8.44
N CYS A 148 -6.45 18.79 -8.85
CA CYS A 148 -6.50 18.39 -10.25
C CYS A 148 -7.94 18.44 -10.79
N MET A 149 -8.92 17.94 -10.04
CA MET A 149 -10.34 18.00 -10.47
C MET A 149 -10.87 19.42 -10.56
N VAL A 150 -10.54 20.28 -9.59
CA VAL A 150 -10.93 21.71 -9.62
C VAL A 150 -10.24 22.43 -10.78
N ASN A 151 -8.98 22.08 -11.07
CA ASN A 151 -8.26 22.66 -12.20
C ASN A 151 -8.90 22.37 -13.55
N HIS A 152 -9.51 21.17 -13.73
CA HIS A 152 -10.27 20.84 -14.95
C HIS A 152 -11.55 21.66 -15.11
N LEU A 153 -12.11 22.21 -14.02
CA LEU A 153 -13.27 23.12 -14.10
C LEU A 153 -12.86 24.51 -14.55
N SER A 154 -11.66 24.96 -14.20
CA SER A 154 -11.13 26.27 -14.57
C SER A 154 -10.80 26.31 -16.07
N LYS A 155 -11.08 27.44 -16.72
CA LYS A 155 -10.62 27.71 -18.09
C LYS A 155 -9.12 28.03 -18.16
N GLU A 156 -8.54 28.41 -17.03
CA GLU A 156 -7.12 28.75 -16.90
C GLU A 156 -6.44 27.72 -15.98
N ASP A 157 -5.22 27.28 -16.35
CA ASP A 157 -4.40 26.31 -15.59
C ASP A 157 -3.80 26.94 -14.32
N MET A 158 -4.67 27.36 -13.38
CA MET A 158 -4.25 28.08 -12.17
C MET A 158 -3.68 27.17 -11.07
N LEU A 159 -4.18 25.92 -11.00
CA LEU A 159 -3.87 24.99 -9.89
C LEU A 159 -2.94 23.84 -10.29
N SER A 160 -2.58 23.70 -11.58
CA SER A 160 -1.74 22.60 -12.07
C SER A 160 -0.38 22.54 -11.37
N LYS A 161 0.26 23.71 -11.18
CA LYS A 161 1.57 23.76 -10.51
C LYS A 161 1.53 23.39 -9.02
N MET A 162 0.43 23.70 -8.33
CA MET A 162 0.24 23.27 -6.94
C MET A 162 -0.01 21.75 -6.86
N ALA A 163 -0.77 21.21 -7.77
CA ALA A 163 -1.01 19.78 -7.86
C ALA A 163 0.28 19.01 -8.16
N GLU A 164 1.08 19.48 -9.14
CA GLU A 164 2.40 18.93 -9.49
C GLU A 164 3.37 18.94 -8.31
N LEU A 165 3.38 20.04 -7.56
CA LEU A 165 4.22 20.17 -6.34
C LEU A 165 3.80 19.11 -5.29
N LEU A 166 2.49 18.98 -5.01
CA LEU A 166 1.99 17.98 -4.06
C LEU A 166 2.33 16.56 -4.49
N GLU A 167 2.11 16.21 -5.76
CA GLU A 167 2.48 14.90 -6.29
C GLU A 167 3.97 14.63 -6.10
N THR A 168 4.81 15.62 -6.40
CA THR A 168 6.26 15.53 -6.23
C THR A 168 6.64 15.32 -4.78
N MET A 169 6.04 16.09 -3.85
CA MET A 169 6.27 15.95 -2.41
C MET A 169 5.87 14.56 -1.90
N ILE A 170 4.71 14.05 -2.31
CA ILE A 170 4.23 12.72 -1.91
C ILE A 170 5.18 11.66 -2.44
N ASN A 171 5.52 11.69 -3.73
CA ASN A 171 6.41 10.72 -4.35
C ASN A 171 7.82 10.75 -3.74
N TRP A 172 8.33 11.95 -3.42
CA TRP A 172 9.63 12.11 -2.76
C TRP A 172 9.58 11.55 -1.33
N SER A 173 8.53 11.85 -0.56
CA SER A 173 8.34 11.31 0.79
C SER A 173 8.29 9.78 0.81
N LEU A 174 7.52 9.15 -0.10
CA LEU A 174 7.45 7.70 -0.22
C LEU A 174 8.81 7.08 -0.56
N LYS A 175 9.55 7.67 -1.51
CA LYS A 175 10.90 7.20 -1.88
C LYS A 175 11.90 7.36 -0.74
N THR A 176 11.85 8.48 -0.01
CA THR A 176 12.74 8.74 1.13
C THR A 176 12.47 7.77 2.27
N MET A 177 11.20 7.51 2.59
CA MET A 177 10.84 6.49 3.60
C MET A 177 11.39 5.11 3.23
N LEU A 178 11.19 4.69 1.99
CA LEU A 178 11.70 3.41 1.51
C LEU A 178 13.23 3.36 1.54
N GLY A 179 13.90 4.42 1.10
CA GLY A 179 15.36 4.56 1.13
C GLY A 179 15.92 4.54 2.55
N ALA A 180 15.27 5.22 3.49
CA ALA A 180 15.68 5.24 4.89
C ALA A 180 15.60 3.84 5.54
N VAL A 181 14.49 3.12 5.31
CA VAL A 181 14.35 1.74 5.82
C VAL A 181 15.34 0.80 5.14
N LEU A 182 15.53 0.88 3.83
CA LEU A 182 16.54 0.10 3.10
C LEU A 182 17.96 0.39 3.63
N GLY A 183 18.28 1.65 3.95
CA GLY A 183 19.56 2.02 4.56
C GLY A 183 19.78 1.41 5.92
N LEU A 184 18.73 1.19 6.70
CA LEU A 184 18.80 0.44 7.98
C LEU A 184 18.92 -1.08 7.77
N VAL A 185 18.34 -1.60 6.67
CA VAL A 185 18.36 -3.03 6.34
C VAL A 185 19.71 -3.48 5.81
N ALA A 186 20.39 -2.67 5.01
CA ALA A 186 21.64 -3.04 4.34
C ALA A 186 22.75 -3.49 5.31
N PRO A 187 23.07 -2.76 6.41
CA PRO A 187 24.05 -3.21 7.40
C PRO A 187 23.62 -4.51 8.11
N ALA A 188 22.32 -4.69 8.38
CA ALA A 188 21.80 -5.89 9.01
C ALA A 188 21.95 -7.13 8.10
N MET A 189 21.72 -6.98 6.80
CA MET A 189 21.94 -8.02 5.79
C MET A 189 23.42 -8.40 5.66
N ASP A 190 24.33 -7.43 5.73
CA ASP A 190 25.77 -7.70 5.69
C ASP A 190 26.26 -8.41 6.97
N ALA A 191 25.70 -8.07 8.12
CA ALA A 191 25.96 -8.78 9.36
C ALA A 191 25.55 -10.26 9.27
N ILE A 192 24.37 -10.56 8.67
CA ILE A 192 23.91 -11.94 8.45
C ILE A 192 24.87 -12.71 7.56
N LYS A 193 25.29 -12.12 6.44
CA LYS A 193 26.23 -12.78 5.52
C LYS A 193 27.54 -13.13 6.20
N ARG A 194 28.08 -12.22 7.02
CA ARG A 194 29.31 -12.45 7.77
C ARG A 194 29.16 -13.56 8.81
N THR A 195 28.00 -13.60 9.50
CA THR A 195 27.73 -14.62 10.53
C THR A 195 27.50 -16.00 9.92
N ALA A 196 26.82 -16.09 8.78
CA ALA A 196 26.61 -17.33 8.05
C ALA A 196 27.96 -17.92 7.56
N LEU A 197 28.85 -17.06 7.06
CA LEU A 197 30.21 -17.45 6.67
C LEU A 197 31.11 -17.82 7.88
N GLY A 198 30.93 -17.14 9.03
CA GLY A 198 31.70 -17.45 10.27
C GLY A 198 31.32 -18.79 10.91
N ARG A 199 30.05 -19.19 10.83
CA ARG A 199 29.56 -20.47 11.36
C ARG A 199 30.09 -21.70 10.60
N THR A 200 30.39 -21.58 9.32
CA THR A 200 31.03 -22.65 8.54
C THR A 200 32.53 -22.84 8.90
N ALA A 201 33.16 -21.81 9.46
CA ALA A 201 34.58 -21.88 9.88
C ALA A 201 34.79 -22.29 11.36
N GLY A 202 33.71 -22.27 12.17
CA GLY A 202 33.79 -22.47 13.63
C GLY A 202 33.35 -23.84 14.17
N ALA A 203 33.16 -24.85 13.34
CA ALA A 203 32.77 -26.19 13.75
C ALA A 203 33.96 -26.98 14.30
N ILE A 204 34.49 -26.55 15.45
CA ILE A 204 35.41 -27.38 16.26
C ILE A 204 34.62 -27.90 17.47
N PRO A 205 34.47 -29.22 17.67
CA PRO A 205 33.76 -29.78 18.82
C PRO A 205 34.59 -29.58 20.08
N ALA A 206 34.28 -28.55 20.88
CA ALA A 206 34.79 -28.45 22.24
C ALA A 206 33.89 -29.27 23.16
N VAL A 207 34.45 -30.35 23.66
CA VAL A 207 33.91 -31.21 24.71
C VAL A 207 33.77 -30.37 25.99
N GLY A 208 32.56 -30.01 26.37
CA GLY A 208 32.34 -29.27 27.60
C GLY A 208 30.86 -29.17 27.99
N ASN A 209 30.49 -29.99 28.99
CA ASN A 209 29.37 -29.88 29.92
C ASN A 209 27.89 -29.84 29.38
N ALA A 210 27.12 -30.74 29.97
CA ALA A 210 25.66 -30.87 29.74
C ALA A 210 24.86 -29.54 29.90
N VAL A 211 25.39 -28.61 30.70
CA VAL A 211 24.80 -27.25 30.89
C VAL A 211 24.90 -26.41 29.62
N ASN A 212 26.01 -26.52 28.87
CA ASN A 212 26.16 -25.80 27.59
C ASN A 212 25.24 -26.37 26.52
N ALA A 213 25.01 -27.68 26.50
CA ALA A 213 24.10 -28.31 25.54
C ALA A 213 22.65 -27.88 25.75
N VAL A 214 22.19 -27.71 27.00
CA VAL A 214 20.83 -27.20 27.30
C VAL A 214 20.70 -25.72 26.90
N THR A 215 21.74 -24.92 27.17
CA THR A 215 21.76 -23.50 26.76
C THR A 215 21.76 -23.35 25.25
N GLU A 216 22.55 -24.15 24.53
CA GLU A 216 22.53 -24.16 23.05
C GLU A 216 21.19 -24.62 22.48
N LEU A 217 20.51 -25.58 23.09
CA LEU A 217 19.20 -26.06 22.68
C LEU A 217 18.13 -24.97 22.86
N ILE A 218 18.16 -24.24 23.99
CA ILE A 218 17.27 -23.13 24.28
C ILE A 218 17.49 -21.99 23.26
N LEU A 219 18.76 -21.66 22.99
CA LEU A 219 19.15 -20.65 22.02
C LEU A 219 18.70 -21.02 20.60
N ALA A 220 18.95 -22.26 20.19
CA ALA A 220 18.51 -22.77 18.88
C ALA A 220 16.98 -22.76 18.77
N GLY A 221 16.26 -23.14 19.83
CA GLY A 221 14.81 -23.07 19.90
C GLY A 221 14.28 -21.64 19.78
N ALA A 222 14.87 -20.67 20.47
CA ALA A 222 14.50 -19.25 20.41
C ALA A 222 14.72 -18.66 19.00
N LEU A 223 15.84 -19.00 18.35
CA LEU A 223 16.14 -18.59 16.97
C LEU A 223 15.14 -19.19 15.97
N LEU A 224 14.78 -20.47 16.15
CA LEU A 224 13.80 -21.13 15.30
C LEU A 224 12.41 -20.46 15.43
N VAL A 225 11.93 -20.22 16.65
CA VAL A 225 10.65 -19.54 16.91
C VAL A 225 10.64 -18.14 16.30
N LYS A 226 11.71 -17.36 16.47
CA LYS A 226 11.87 -16.04 15.89
C LYS A 226 11.75 -16.06 14.37
N ASN A 227 12.45 -16.96 13.70
CA ASN A 227 12.45 -17.07 12.25
C ASN A 227 11.08 -17.54 11.71
N CYS A 228 10.43 -18.47 12.40
CA CYS A 228 9.09 -18.91 12.05
C CYS A 228 8.04 -17.79 12.20
N LEU A 229 8.10 -17.03 13.31
CA LEU A 229 7.21 -15.88 13.51
C LEU A 229 7.40 -14.82 12.43
N GLY A 230 8.65 -14.52 12.04
CA GLY A 230 8.94 -13.56 10.97
C GLY A 230 8.45 -14.01 9.61
N ALA A 231 8.70 -15.27 9.26
CA ALA A 231 8.23 -15.83 8.00
C ALA A 231 6.69 -15.82 7.93
N MET A 232 6.00 -16.22 9.00
CA MET A 232 4.54 -16.16 9.09
C MET A 232 4.03 -14.72 8.97
N ALA A 233 4.66 -13.77 9.66
CA ALA A 233 4.26 -12.37 9.60
C ALA A 233 4.36 -11.81 8.17
N VAL A 234 5.45 -12.09 7.46
CA VAL A 234 5.62 -11.68 6.05
C VAL A 234 4.53 -12.28 5.17
N VAL A 235 4.24 -13.58 5.31
CA VAL A 235 3.19 -14.25 4.53
C VAL A 235 1.81 -13.63 4.81
N VAL A 236 1.47 -13.39 6.08
CA VAL A 236 0.19 -12.78 6.47
C VAL A 236 0.06 -11.37 5.91
N LEU A 237 1.12 -10.55 5.97
CA LEU A 237 1.14 -9.21 5.40
C LEU A 237 0.90 -9.25 3.88
N LEU A 238 1.66 -10.07 3.15
CA LEU A 238 1.53 -10.19 1.69
C LEU A 238 0.12 -10.65 1.27
N LEU A 239 -0.47 -11.60 1.99
CA LEU A 239 -1.83 -12.05 1.71
C LEU A 239 -2.88 -10.99 2.04
N ALA A 240 -2.72 -10.26 3.14
CA ALA A 240 -3.62 -9.19 3.54
C ALA A 240 -3.52 -7.97 2.63
N GLY A 241 -2.31 -7.65 2.14
CA GLY A 241 -2.05 -6.55 1.21
C GLY A 241 -2.49 -6.85 -0.23
N ALA A 242 -2.49 -8.12 -0.65
CA ALA A 242 -2.85 -8.50 -2.01
C ALA A 242 -4.25 -8.00 -2.43
N GLY A 243 -5.24 -8.06 -1.55
CA GLY A 243 -6.60 -7.59 -1.82
C GLY A 243 -6.67 -6.09 -2.14
N PRO A 244 -6.20 -5.20 -1.26
CA PRO A 244 -6.12 -3.76 -1.51
C PRO A 244 -5.28 -3.39 -2.75
N VAL A 245 -4.13 -4.03 -2.95
CA VAL A 245 -3.26 -3.81 -4.12
C VAL A 245 -4.01 -4.09 -5.43
N ILE A 246 -4.67 -5.25 -5.52
CA ILE A 246 -5.49 -5.60 -6.68
C ILE A 246 -6.63 -4.59 -6.85
N HIS A 247 -7.30 -4.20 -5.77
CA HIS A 247 -8.42 -3.28 -5.80
C HIS A 247 -8.04 -1.90 -6.37
N TYR A 248 -7.01 -1.23 -5.81
CA TYR A 248 -6.57 0.07 -6.31
C TYR A 248 -5.98 0.00 -7.72
N GLY A 249 -5.29 -1.10 -8.07
CA GLY A 249 -4.80 -1.35 -9.42
C GLY A 249 -5.93 -1.45 -10.44
N LEU A 250 -6.96 -2.22 -10.13
CA LEU A 250 -8.16 -2.37 -10.95
C LEU A 250 -8.90 -1.05 -11.12
N LEU A 251 -9.10 -0.29 -10.03
CA LEU A 251 -9.77 1.01 -10.08
C LEU A 251 -9.00 1.99 -10.96
N SER A 252 -7.68 2.09 -10.81
CA SER A 252 -6.83 2.94 -11.64
C SER A 252 -6.98 2.61 -13.12
N LEU A 253 -6.90 1.32 -13.47
CA LEU A 253 -7.06 0.86 -14.85
C LEU A 253 -8.46 1.14 -15.39
N SER A 254 -9.50 0.88 -14.58
CA SER A 254 -10.91 1.05 -14.97
C SER A 254 -11.26 2.52 -15.22
N PHE A 255 -10.80 3.46 -14.37
CA PHE A 255 -11.02 4.87 -14.60
C PHE A 255 -10.28 5.39 -15.82
N ARG A 256 -9.06 4.93 -16.08
CA ARG A 256 -8.32 5.25 -17.32
C ARG A 256 -9.03 4.70 -18.55
N PHE A 257 -9.54 3.47 -18.48
CA PHE A 257 -10.31 2.86 -19.55
C PHE A 257 -11.61 3.65 -19.80
N LEU A 258 -12.33 4.01 -18.73
CA LEU A 258 -13.55 4.81 -18.81
C LEU A 258 -13.28 6.18 -19.46
N GLY A 259 -12.19 6.85 -19.10
CA GLY A 259 -11.73 8.08 -19.73
C GLY A 259 -11.46 7.92 -21.22
N ALA A 260 -10.78 6.83 -21.61
CA ALA A 260 -10.50 6.53 -23.02
C ALA A 260 -11.79 6.28 -23.83
N VAL A 261 -12.76 5.54 -23.28
CA VAL A 261 -14.07 5.29 -23.92
C VAL A 261 -14.90 6.56 -24.00
N ALA A 262 -14.84 7.42 -22.99
CA ALA A 262 -15.56 8.69 -22.96
C ALA A 262 -14.97 9.75 -23.92
N GLN A 263 -13.70 9.65 -24.26
CA GLN A 263 -12.98 10.67 -25.04
C GLN A 263 -13.64 11.08 -26.36
N PRO A 264 -14.19 10.16 -27.20
CA PRO A 264 -14.76 10.53 -28.48
C PRO A 264 -16.13 11.22 -28.37
N VAL A 265 -16.81 11.13 -27.21
CA VAL A 265 -18.20 11.60 -27.04
C VAL A 265 -18.37 12.66 -25.95
N SER A 266 -17.38 12.84 -25.07
CA SER A 266 -17.46 13.73 -23.90
C SER A 266 -16.53 14.92 -24.00
N ASP A 267 -16.87 16.00 -23.27
CA ASP A 267 -16.01 17.18 -23.12
C ASP A 267 -14.67 16.80 -22.47
N LYS A 268 -13.58 17.47 -22.90
CA LYS A 268 -12.21 17.25 -22.41
C LYS A 268 -12.08 17.37 -20.89
N ARG A 269 -12.89 18.22 -20.24
CA ARG A 269 -12.89 18.41 -18.78
C ARG A 269 -13.42 17.18 -18.06
N ILE A 270 -14.46 16.52 -18.59
CA ILE A 270 -15.03 15.28 -18.03
C ILE A 270 -14.01 14.14 -18.19
N VAL A 271 -13.40 14.04 -19.37
CA VAL A 271 -12.33 13.05 -19.62
C VAL A 271 -11.15 13.30 -18.69
N GLY A 272 -10.76 14.55 -18.48
CA GLY A 272 -9.72 14.96 -17.53
C GLY A 272 -10.04 14.52 -16.09
N CYS A 273 -11.28 14.71 -15.62
CA CYS A 273 -11.71 14.24 -14.29
C CYS A 273 -11.59 12.72 -14.13
N LEU A 274 -11.97 11.95 -15.14
CA LEU A 274 -11.82 10.49 -15.12
C LEU A 274 -10.34 10.08 -15.12
N GLY A 275 -9.51 10.79 -15.89
CA GLY A 275 -8.05 10.62 -15.88
C GLY A 275 -7.46 10.85 -14.49
N THR A 276 -7.84 11.97 -13.85
CA THR A 276 -7.43 12.31 -12.47
C THR A 276 -7.85 11.25 -11.45
N MET A 277 -9.05 10.66 -11.57
CA MET A 277 -9.45 9.53 -10.73
C MET A 277 -8.54 8.32 -10.93
N GLY A 278 -8.20 7.99 -12.18
CA GLY A 278 -7.26 6.92 -12.49
C GLY A 278 -5.88 7.15 -11.88
N GLU A 279 -5.36 8.39 -11.95
CA GLU A 279 -4.09 8.80 -11.34
C GLU A 279 -4.15 8.78 -9.81
N GLY A 280 -5.24 9.28 -9.24
CA GLY A 280 -5.48 9.23 -7.80
C GLY A 280 -5.50 7.80 -7.27
N CYS A 281 -6.20 6.88 -7.94
CA CYS A 281 -6.19 5.45 -7.59
C CYS A 281 -4.80 4.83 -7.73
N ALA A 282 -4.01 5.22 -8.74
CA ALA A 282 -2.62 4.79 -8.89
C ALA A 282 -1.74 5.33 -7.73
N LEU A 283 -2.03 6.53 -7.25
CA LEU A 283 -1.31 7.11 -6.09
C LEU A 283 -1.65 6.33 -4.81
N LEU A 284 -2.93 6.00 -4.56
CA LEU A 284 -3.33 5.14 -3.43
C LEU A 284 -2.67 3.75 -3.52
N LEU A 285 -2.57 3.18 -4.72
CA LEU A 285 -1.83 1.93 -4.96
C LEU A 285 -0.36 2.06 -4.57
N ARG A 286 0.32 3.15 -4.97
CA ARG A 286 1.72 3.39 -4.60
C ARG A 286 1.90 3.52 -3.09
N ILE A 287 0.99 4.22 -2.40
CA ILE A 287 1.00 4.36 -0.94
C ILE A 287 0.87 2.98 -0.29
N MET A 288 -0.09 2.17 -0.74
CA MET A 288 -0.31 0.81 -0.22
C MET A 288 0.90 -0.09 -0.43
N LEU A 289 1.45 -0.12 -1.66
CA LEU A 289 2.64 -0.92 -1.97
C LEU A 289 3.86 -0.49 -1.14
N THR A 290 4.06 0.82 -0.98
CA THR A 290 5.16 1.34 -0.16
C THR A 290 5.01 0.91 1.30
N ALA A 291 3.81 1.05 1.87
CA ALA A 291 3.52 0.61 3.24
C ALA A 291 3.79 -0.90 3.42
N GLU A 292 3.33 -1.71 2.48
CA GLU A 292 3.52 -3.16 2.52
C GLU A 292 4.99 -3.55 2.45
N ILE A 293 5.74 -2.94 1.53
CA ILE A 293 7.19 -3.15 1.41
C ILE A 293 7.91 -2.73 2.70
N LEU A 294 7.55 -1.57 3.28
CA LEU A 294 8.12 -1.09 4.54
C LEU A 294 7.86 -2.06 5.70
N CYS A 295 6.63 -2.59 5.81
CA CYS A 295 6.28 -3.58 6.82
C CYS A 295 7.08 -4.88 6.64
N VAL A 296 7.14 -5.41 5.42
CA VAL A 296 7.91 -6.62 5.10
C VAL A 296 9.40 -6.42 5.38
N LEU A 297 9.98 -5.30 4.95
CA LEU A 297 11.38 -4.97 5.23
C LEU A 297 11.65 -4.87 6.71
N THR A 298 10.74 -4.29 7.51
CA THR A 298 10.89 -4.22 8.97
C THR A 298 10.97 -5.63 9.58
N PHE A 299 10.14 -6.59 9.12
CA PHE A 299 10.24 -7.97 9.58
C PHE A 299 11.53 -8.67 9.12
N ILE A 300 12.00 -8.39 7.91
CA ILE A 300 13.28 -8.90 7.42
C ILE A 300 14.43 -8.40 8.32
N VAL A 301 14.42 -7.11 8.67
CA VAL A 301 15.40 -6.54 9.63
C VAL A 301 15.31 -7.23 10.99
N LEU A 302 14.08 -7.42 11.49
CA LEU A 302 13.83 -8.11 12.75
C LEU A 302 14.39 -9.53 12.75
N MET A 303 14.20 -10.27 11.67
CA MET A 303 14.78 -11.62 11.55
C MET A 303 16.31 -11.60 11.48
N ALA A 304 16.84 -10.59 10.80
CA ALA A 304 18.24 -10.44 10.49
C ALA A 304 19.10 -10.02 11.69
N SER A 305 18.62 -9.07 12.48
CA SER A 305 19.42 -8.34 13.48
C SER A 305 19.84 -9.15 14.70
N VAL A 306 19.28 -10.35 14.91
CA VAL A 306 19.47 -11.16 16.12
C VAL A 306 20.11 -12.54 15.83
N GLY A 307 20.66 -12.73 14.65
CA GLY A 307 21.34 -13.96 14.25
C GLY A 307 22.88 -13.88 14.29
N GLY A 308 23.43 -12.82 14.91
CA GLY A 308 24.87 -12.59 15.05
C GLY A 308 25.41 -13.07 16.38
#